data_78f4df75f93681ca4135dbeba459dcb5
#
_entry.id   78f4df75f93681ca4135dbeba459dcb5
#
_cell.length_a   1.000
_cell.length_b   1.000
_cell.length_c   1.000
_cell.angle_alpha   90.00
_cell.angle_beta   90.00
_cell.angle_gamma   90.00
#
_symmetry.space_group_name_H-M   'P 1'
#
loop_
_entity.id
_entity.type
_entity.pdbx_description
1 polymer ?
#
loop_
_entity_poly.entity_id
_entity_poly.type
_entity_poly.pdbx_seq_one_letter_code
_entity_poly.pdbx_strand_id
1 'polypeptide(L)'
;MTKDSIKFVDTYHKKFFVADYDYFYDKFDVRVSFDCVEKIITNAFFDFQDCAGLGKEKKYKLDKTELGYELSTVEERAISRKIKKFYKKKRKNKDFMLVLQRILIDPEYFRPVKVSVEDLDEDMSVSVNYGAFKQFSEKNFPEKIVFQLAVGNNKTSLELKFLKIDFDVPLEPNFKISPKFKRIE
;
A
#
# COMPACT_ATOMS: atom_id res chain seq x y z
N MET A 1 5.15 14.92 -2.75
CA MET A 1 3.86 14.48 -3.28
C MET A 1 2.80 15.50 -2.92
N THR A 2 1.84 15.71 -3.78
CA THR A 2 0.65 16.55 -3.55
C THR A 2 -0.60 15.70 -3.83
N LYS A 3 -1.79 16.24 -3.55
CA LYS A 3 -3.05 15.51 -3.83
C LYS A 3 -3.20 15.13 -5.32
N ASP A 4 -2.61 15.90 -6.22
CA ASP A 4 -2.79 15.75 -7.67
C ASP A 4 -1.56 15.20 -8.38
N SER A 5 -0.39 15.15 -7.74
CA SER A 5 0.84 14.76 -8.42
C SER A 5 1.90 14.18 -7.51
N ILE A 6 2.68 13.29 -8.12
CA ILE A 6 3.89 12.73 -7.56
C ILE A 6 5.08 13.37 -8.26
N LYS A 7 6.04 13.84 -7.47
CA LYS A 7 7.30 14.37 -7.97
C LYS A 7 8.43 13.61 -7.33
N PHE A 8 9.30 13.08 -8.14
CA PHE A 8 10.51 12.39 -7.70
C PHE A 8 11.73 13.02 -8.36
N VAL A 9 12.79 13.19 -7.60
CA VAL A 9 14.08 13.74 -8.11
C VAL A 9 15.20 12.82 -7.68
N ASP A 10 15.89 12.27 -8.67
CA ASP A 10 17.13 11.55 -8.51
C ASP A 10 18.30 12.56 -8.70
N THR A 11 18.85 13.00 -7.59
CA THR A 11 19.96 13.98 -7.60
C THR A 11 21.27 13.37 -8.08
N TYR A 12 21.44 12.07 -7.89
CA TYR A 12 22.64 11.36 -8.31
C TYR A 12 22.72 11.22 -9.83
N HIS A 13 21.65 10.72 -10.46
CA HIS A 13 21.58 10.56 -11.91
C HIS A 13 21.08 11.81 -12.64
N LYS A 14 20.78 12.90 -11.90
CA LYS A 14 20.24 14.15 -12.44
C LYS A 14 18.97 13.95 -13.28
N LYS A 15 18.05 13.15 -12.76
CA LYS A 15 16.79 12.82 -13.38
C LYS A 15 15.63 13.26 -12.50
N PHE A 16 14.48 13.52 -13.12
CA PHE A 16 13.25 13.77 -12.38
C PHE A 16 12.05 13.16 -13.08
N PHE A 17 11.04 12.93 -12.29
CA PHE A 17 9.77 12.37 -12.71
C PHE A 17 8.64 13.19 -12.11
N VAL A 18 7.62 13.48 -12.90
CA VAL A 18 6.40 14.15 -12.47
C VAL A 18 5.24 13.49 -13.19
N ALA A 19 4.33 12.91 -12.44
CA ALA A 19 3.10 12.31 -12.96
C ALA A 19 1.93 12.53 -11.98
N ASP A 20 0.74 12.28 -12.44
CA ASP A 20 -0.44 12.08 -11.60
C ASP A 20 -0.47 10.64 -11.05
N TYR A 21 -1.53 10.30 -10.33
CA TYR A 21 -1.70 8.96 -9.77
C TYR A 21 -2.15 7.93 -10.79
N ASP A 22 -2.68 8.35 -11.95
CA ASP A 22 -3.08 7.46 -13.03
C ASP A 22 -1.86 6.75 -13.65
N TYR A 23 -0.67 7.33 -13.51
CA TYR A 23 0.59 6.68 -13.90
C TYR A 23 0.75 5.28 -13.30
N PHE A 24 0.33 5.07 -12.05
CA PHE A 24 0.42 3.74 -11.45
C PHE A 24 -0.54 2.75 -12.10
N TYR A 25 -1.70 3.23 -12.51
CA TYR A 25 -2.64 2.40 -13.26
C TYR A 25 -2.10 2.04 -14.63
N ASP A 26 -1.57 3.02 -15.36
CA ASP A 26 -1.05 2.81 -16.72
C ASP A 26 0.19 1.90 -16.75
N LYS A 27 1.03 1.98 -15.72
CA LYS A 27 2.31 1.26 -15.68
C LYS A 27 2.23 -0.08 -14.96
N PHE A 28 1.41 -0.20 -13.95
CA PHE A 28 1.37 -1.34 -13.03
C PHE A 28 -0.02 -1.94 -12.84
N ASP A 29 -1.03 -1.41 -13.52
CA ASP A 29 -2.45 -1.82 -13.41
C ASP A 29 -2.99 -1.70 -11.97
N VAL A 30 -2.46 -0.76 -11.19
CA VAL A 30 -2.81 -0.53 -9.79
C VAL A 30 -3.32 0.87 -9.59
N ARG A 31 -4.57 1.00 -9.15
CA ARG A 31 -5.14 2.29 -8.76
C ARG A 31 -4.68 2.67 -7.37
N VAL A 32 -4.02 3.80 -7.27
CA VAL A 32 -3.48 4.35 -6.02
C VAL A 32 -3.88 5.81 -5.91
N SER A 33 -4.34 6.24 -4.74
CA SER A 33 -4.61 7.64 -4.44
C SER A 33 -3.52 8.24 -3.54
N PHE A 34 -3.48 9.57 -3.45
CA PHE A 34 -2.63 10.28 -2.48
C PHE A 34 -2.88 9.77 -1.05
N ASP A 35 -4.14 9.67 -0.64
CA ASP A 35 -4.52 9.25 0.70
C ASP A 35 -4.03 7.83 1.02
N CYS A 36 -3.98 6.95 0.01
CA CYS A 36 -3.44 5.62 0.17
C CYS A 36 -1.93 5.63 0.43
N VAL A 37 -1.19 6.36 -0.41
CA VAL A 37 0.26 6.49 -0.25
C VAL A 37 0.61 7.16 1.07
N GLU A 38 -0.13 8.20 1.45
CA GLU A 38 0.04 8.87 2.74
C GLU A 38 -0.17 7.91 3.90
N LYS A 39 -1.26 7.12 3.91
CA LYS A 39 -1.53 6.11 4.94
C LYS A 39 -0.45 5.04 5.00
N ILE A 40 0.05 4.57 3.86
CA ILE A 40 1.15 3.60 3.82
C ILE A 40 2.41 4.21 4.44
N ILE A 41 2.81 5.40 4.01
CA ILE A 41 4.03 6.06 4.50
C ILE A 41 3.92 6.43 5.97
N THR A 42 2.75 6.84 6.44
CA THR A 42 2.52 7.21 7.84
C THR A 42 2.21 6.02 8.75
N ASN A 43 2.27 4.80 8.23
CA ASN A 43 1.93 3.57 8.95
C ASN A 43 0.52 3.62 9.56
N ALA A 44 -0.41 4.24 8.86
CA ALA A 44 -1.81 4.28 9.23
C ALA A 44 -2.57 3.06 8.68
N PHE A 45 -3.72 2.79 9.28
CA PHE A 45 -4.65 1.80 8.74
C PHE A 45 -5.20 2.27 7.39
N PHE A 46 -5.28 1.37 6.42
CA PHE A 46 -5.93 1.64 5.14
C PHE A 46 -6.71 0.43 4.62
N ASP A 47 -7.79 0.70 3.91
CA ASP A 47 -8.50 -0.28 3.09
C ASP A 47 -8.08 -0.10 1.63
N PHE A 48 -7.61 -1.18 1.01
CA PHE A 48 -7.13 -1.13 -0.37
C PHE A 48 -8.25 -0.77 -1.36
N GLN A 49 -9.49 -1.18 -1.12
CA GLN A 49 -10.59 -0.84 -2.02
C GLN A 49 -10.99 0.63 -1.92
N ASP A 50 -10.89 1.24 -0.74
CA ASP A 50 -11.06 2.68 -0.60
C ASP A 50 -9.96 3.43 -1.35
N CYS A 51 -8.72 2.94 -1.25
CA CYS A 51 -7.58 3.46 -2.00
C CYS A 51 -7.80 3.43 -3.52
N ALA A 52 -8.46 2.39 -4.03
CA ALA A 52 -8.78 2.22 -5.44
C ALA A 52 -10.06 2.94 -5.89
N GLY A 53 -10.71 3.71 -5.00
CA GLY A 53 -11.98 4.39 -5.29
C GLY A 53 -13.17 3.45 -5.45
N LEU A 54 -13.04 2.20 -5.00
CA LEU A 54 -14.07 1.16 -5.13
C LEU A 54 -14.99 1.09 -3.90
N GLY A 55 -14.99 2.12 -3.07
CA GLY A 55 -15.59 2.23 -1.76
C GLY A 55 -16.88 1.45 -1.54
N LYS A 56 -16.75 0.34 -0.83
CA LYS A 56 -17.88 -0.36 -0.19
C LYS A 56 -17.45 -0.64 1.25
N GLU A 57 -18.29 -0.25 2.20
CA GLU A 57 -18.07 -0.59 3.60
C GLU A 57 -17.77 -2.08 3.74
N LYS A 58 -16.56 -2.39 4.17
CA LYS A 58 -16.16 -3.75 4.49
C LYS A 58 -16.23 -3.99 5.99
N LYS A 59 -16.77 -5.13 6.35
CA LYS A 59 -16.68 -5.64 7.70
C LYS A 59 -15.39 -6.43 7.84
N TYR A 60 -14.48 -5.94 8.64
CA TYR A 60 -13.31 -6.69 9.05
C TYR A 60 -13.66 -7.66 10.17
N LYS A 61 -13.05 -8.83 10.12
CA LYS A 61 -13.01 -9.78 11.23
C LYS A 61 -11.71 -9.55 11.98
N LEU A 62 -11.80 -9.56 13.29
CA LEU A 62 -10.66 -9.46 14.19
C LEU A 62 -10.40 -10.83 14.80
N ASP A 63 -9.20 -11.34 14.58
CA ASP A 63 -8.69 -12.53 15.21
C ASP A 63 -7.42 -12.22 16.03
N LYS A 64 -7.27 -12.88 17.18
CA LYS A 64 -6.04 -12.79 17.97
C LYS A 64 -5.11 -13.93 17.54
N THR A 65 -3.88 -13.57 17.17
CA THR A 65 -2.83 -14.51 16.77
C THR A 65 -1.67 -14.47 17.75
N GLU A 66 -0.71 -15.36 17.60
CA GLU A 66 0.53 -15.33 18.39
C GLU A 66 1.37 -14.09 18.11
N LEU A 67 1.23 -13.50 16.94
CA LEU A 67 1.99 -12.32 16.49
C LEU A 67 1.28 -10.98 16.77
N GLY A 68 0.05 -11.00 17.31
CA GLY A 68 -0.73 -9.80 17.57
C GLY A 68 -2.19 -9.96 17.16
N TYR A 69 -2.76 -8.94 16.57
CA TYR A 69 -4.14 -8.94 16.09
C TYR A 69 -4.18 -8.97 14.57
N GLU A 70 -5.02 -9.80 13.98
CA GLU A 70 -5.23 -9.83 12.54
C GLU A 70 -6.63 -9.31 12.20
N LEU A 71 -6.69 -8.30 11.33
CA LEU A 71 -7.92 -7.87 10.69
C LEU A 71 -7.97 -8.47 9.28
N SER A 72 -9.08 -9.14 8.95
CA SER A 72 -9.27 -9.75 7.64
C SER A 72 -10.64 -9.43 7.05
N THR A 73 -10.70 -9.23 5.73
CA THR A 73 -11.98 -9.02 5.02
C THR A 73 -12.76 -10.31 4.83
N VAL A 74 -12.13 -11.45 5.06
CA VAL A 74 -12.73 -12.78 4.91
C VAL A 74 -12.21 -13.71 6.00
N GLU A 75 -13.11 -14.39 6.68
CA GLU A 75 -12.73 -15.44 7.64
C GLU A 75 -11.92 -16.54 6.94
N GLU A 76 -10.84 -17.00 7.55
CA GLU A 76 -9.97 -18.04 7.00
C GLU A 76 -10.75 -19.29 6.59
N ARG A 77 -11.71 -19.72 7.45
CA ARG A 77 -12.61 -20.86 7.18
C ARG A 77 -13.48 -20.67 5.93
N ALA A 78 -13.71 -19.43 5.51
CA ALA A 78 -14.54 -19.11 4.37
C ALA A 78 -13.75 -18.87 3.09
N ILE A 79 -12.41 -18.72 3.16
CA ILE A 79 -11.55 -18.38 2.01
C ILE A 79 -11.74 -19.41 0.89
N SER A 80 -11.51 -20.69 1.15
CA SER A 80 -11.62 -21.76 0.15
C SER A 80 -13.00 -21.80 -0.52
N ARG A 81 -14.06 -21.55 0.25
CA ARG A 81 -15.43 -21.49 -0.26
C ARG A 81 -15.66 -20.28 -1.15
N LYS A 82 -15.12 -19.10 -0.77
CA LYS A 82 -15.23 -17.88 -1.56
C LYS A 82 -14.44 -17.97 -2.86
N ILE A 83 -13.24 -18.54 -2.83
CA ILE A 83 -12.41 -18.81 -4.01
C ILE A 83 -13.14 -19.77 -4.97
N LYS A 84 -13.67 -20.89 -4.49
CA LYS A 84 -14.47 -21.80 -5.33
C LYS A 84 -15.68 -21.10 -5.96
N LYS A 85 -16.36 -20.23 -5.21
CA LYS A 85 -17.50 -19.44 -5.71
C LYS A 85 -17.06 -18.44 -6.77
N PHE A 86 -15.90 -17.79 -6.59
CA PHE A 86 -15.30 -16.87 -7.54
C PHE A 86 -15.07 -17.56 -8.89
N TYR A 87 -14.31 -18.64 -8.93
CA TYR A 87 -14.04 -19.38 -10.18
C TYR A 87 -15.31 -19.95 -10.84
N LYS A 88 -16.31 -20.37 -10.04
CA LYS A 88 -17.59 -20.79 -10.59
C LYS A 88 -18.37 -19.66 -11.27
N LYS A 89 -18.29 -18.43 -10.72
CA LYS A 89 -18.94 -17.25 -11.29
C LYS A 89 -18.16 -16.72 -12.52
N LYS A 90 -16.83 -16.69 -12.46
CA LYS A 90 -15.96 -16.29 -13.58
C LYS A 90 -16.21 -17.17 -14.81
N ARG A 91 -16.37 -18.49 -14.63
CA ARG A 91 -16.76 -19.41 -15.72
C ARG A 91 -18.14 -19.13 -16.33
N LYS A 92 -19.02 -18.39 -15.64
CA LYS A 92 -20.34 -18.00 -16.10
C LYS A 92 -20.40 -16.56 -16.61
N ASN A 93 -19.27 -15.93 -16.88
CA ASN A 93 -19.15 -14.51 -17.26
C ASN A 93 -19.96 -13.56 -16.36
N LYS A 94 -19.97 -13.84 -15.05
CA LYS A 94 -20.60 -12.98 -14.05
C LYS A 94 -19.52 -12.17 -13.33
N ASP A 95 -19.66 -10.85 -13.36
CA ASP A 95 -18.82 -9.94 -12.60
C ASP A 95 -18.88 -10.28 -11.11
N PHE A 96 -17.77 -10.72 -10.59
CA PHE A 96 -17.61 -11.03 -9.18
C PHE A 96 -16.16 -10.82 -8.77
N MET A 97 -15.90 -9.65 -8.27
CA MET A 97 -14.60 -9.28 -7.73
C MET A 97 -14.39 -9.91 -6.36
N LEU A 98 -13.23 -10.48 -6.13
CA LEU A 98 -12.82 -11.03 -4.84
C LEU A 98 -11.45 -10.49 -4.43
N VAL A 99 -11.49 -9.47 -3.60
CA VAL A 99 -10.28 -8.90 -2.97
C VAL A 99 -10.22 -9.39 -1.52
N LEU A 100 -9.10 -10.02 -1.17
CA LEU A 100 -8.79 -10.49 0.17
C LEU A 100 -7.76 -9.55 0.78
N GLN A 101 -8.10 -8.89 1.88
CA GLN A 101 -7.15 -8.06 2.61
C GLN A 101 -6.96 -8.59 4.02
N ARG A 102 -5.71 -8.63 4.47
CA ARG A 102 -5.32 -8.95 5.84
C ARG A 102 -4.36 -7.87 6.36
N ILE A 103 -4.54 -7.51 7.61
CA ILE A 103 -3.71 -6.53 8.29
C ILE A 103 -3.30 -7.13 9.63
N LEU A 104 -2.01 -7.40 9.79
CA LEU A 104 -1.42 -7.79 11.05
C LEU A 104 -1.06 -6.53 11.83
N ILE A 105 -1.51 -6.46 13.08
CA ILE A 105 -1.36 -5.32 13.98
C ILE A 105 -0.48 -5.74 15.14
N ASP A 106 0.53 -4.94 15.43
CA ASP A 106 1.40 -5.10 16.59
C ASP A 106 0.58 -4.96 17.90
N PRO A 107 0.75 -5.87 18.87
CA PRO A 107 -0.03 -5.85 20.10
C PRO A 107 0.41 -4.75 21.09
N GLU A 108 1.59 -4.18 20.94
CA GLU A 108 2.14 -3.12 21.81
C GLU A 108 1.82 -1.73 21.27
N TYR A 109 2.06 -1.50 19.98
CA TYR A 109 1.90 -0.18 19.37
C TYR A 109 0.54 0.01 18.69
N PHE A 110 -0.24 -1.07 18.51
CA PHE A 110 -1.54 -1.07 17.82
C PHE A 110 -1.44 -0.47 16.41
N ARG A 111 -0.34 -0.74 15.73
CA ARG A 111 -0.05 -0.27 14.37
C ARG A 111 0.15 -1.44 13.41
N PRO A 112 -0.16 -1.27 12.12
CA PRO A 112 0.11 -2.29 11.12
C PRO A 112 1.60 -2.67 11.08
N VAL A 113 1.91 -3.96 11.15
CA VAL A 113 3.23 -4.53 10.87
C VAL A 113 3.28 -5.18 9.50
N LYS A 114 2.13 -5.62 9.01
CA LYS A 114 1.99 -6.16 7.65
C LYS A 114 0.59 -5.91 7.13
N VAL A 115 0.52 -5.49 5.89
CA VAL A 115 -0.72 -5.46 5.11
C VAL A 115 -0.54 -6.34 3.88
N SER A 116 -1.46 -7.24 3.61
CA SER A 116 -1.48 -8.05 2.39
C SER A 116 -2.84 -7.95 1.72
N VAL A 117 -2.81 -7.81 0.41
CA VAL A 117 -3.99 -7.73 -0.45
C VAL A 117 -3.81 -8.73 -1.60
N GLU A 118 -4.82 -9.52 -1.88
CA GLU A 118 -4.88 -10.42 -3.02
C GLU A 118 -6.15 -10.10 -3.81
N ASP A 119 -5.99 -9.65 -5.03
CA ASP A 119 -7.07 -9.52 -6.00
C ASP A 119 -7.01 -10.69 -6.98
N LEU A 120 -7.98 -11.60 -6.84
CA LEU A 120 -8.04 -12.82 -7.64
C LEU A 120 -8.58 -12.58 -9.05
N ASP A 121 -9.16 -11.42 -9.31
CA ASP A 121 -9.68 -11.09 -10.64
C ASP A 121 -8.57 -10.57 -11.54
N GLU A 122 -7.74 -9.70 -11.00
CA GLU A 122 -6.63 -9.06 -11.69
C GLU A 122 -5.31 -9.87 -11.57
N ASP A 123 -5.32 -11.03 -10.91
CA ASP A 123 -4.12 -11.83 -10.60
C ASP A 123 -3.02 -10.97 -9.96
N MET A 124 -3.43 -10.14 -9.00
CA MET A 124 -2.58 -9.16 -8.35
C MET A 124 -2.43 -9.46 -6.86
N SER A 125 -1.23 -9.29 -6.35
CA SER A 125 -0.99 -9.25 -4.91
C SER A 125 -0.12 -8.06 -4.51
N VAL A 126 -0.51 -7.42 -3.41
CA VAL A 126 0.24 -6.33 -2.78
C VAL A 126 0.58 -6.72 -1.36
N SER A 127 1.81 -6.49 -0.95
CA SER A 127 2.18 -6.55 0.46
C SER A 127 2.98 -5.32 0.89
N VAL A 128 2.65 -4.81 2.07
CA VAL A 128 3.39 -3.75 2.74
C VAL A 128 3.87 -4.32 4.06
N ASN A 129 5.18 -4.42 4.23
CA ASN A 129 5.80 -4.91 5.45
C ASN A 129 6.52 -3.74 6.12
N TYR A 130 6.16 -3.50 7.36
CA TYR A 130 6.79 -2.50 8.20
C TYR A 130 7.87 -3.16 9.04
N GLY A 131 9.07 -2.60 9.02
CA GLY A 131 10.19 -3.11 9.81
C GLY A 131 10.01 -2.87 11.31
N ALA A 132 11.06 -3.17 12.08
CA ALA A 132 11.05 -2.92 13.50
C ALA A 132 10.70 -1.47 13.84
N PHE A 133 9.88 -1.28 14.87
CA PHE A 133 9.58 0.06 15.37
C PHE A 133 10.80 0.59 16.13
N LYS A 134 11.14 1.84 15.85
CA LYS A 134 12.16 2.61 16.55
C LYS A 134 11.57 3.92 17.05
N GLN A 135 12.16 4.43 18.11
CA GLN A 135 11.81 5.74 18.60
C GLN A 135 12.45 6.82 17.73
N PHE A 136 11.59 7.65 17.12
CA PHE A 136 11.96 8.88 16.43
C PHE A 136 11.35 10.03 17.22
N SER A 137 12.19 10.88 17.82
CA SER A 137 11.73 11.89 18.79
C SER A 137 10.93 11.21 19.93
N GLU A 138 9.65 11.52 20.08
CA GLU A 138 8.79 10.97 21.13
C GLU A 138 7.82 9.89 20.62
N LYS A 139 7.88 9.51 19.33
CA LYS A 139 6.93 8.57 18.71
C LYS A 139 7.66 7.33 18.17
N ASN A 140 7.06 6.17 18.39
CA ASN A 140 7.51 4.93 17.76
C ASN A 140 7.00 4.87 16.33
N PHE A 141 7.92 4.58 15.40
CA PHE A 141 7.64 4.49 13.99
C PHE A 141 8.48 3.38 13.34
N PRO A 142 8.00 2.72 12.28
CA PRO A 142 8.78 1.69 11.61
C PRO A 142 10.05 2.27 11.00
N GLU A 143 11.19 1.60 11.20
CA GLU A 143 12.47 2.02 10.61
C GLU A 143 12.46 1.97 9.09
N LYS A 144 11.71 1.01 8.53
CA LYS A 144 11.58 0.82 7.10
C LYS A 144 10.21 0.29 6.69
N ILE A 145 9.88 0.55 5.43
CA ILE A 145 8.70 0.01 4.76
C ILE A 145 9.19 -0.75 3.53
N VAL A 146 8.76 -1.99 3.38
CA VAL A 146 8.98 -2.78 2.17
C VAL A 146 7.63 -2.99 1.48
N PHE A 147 7.50 -2.40 0.33
CA PHE A 147 6.35 -2.56 -0.56
C PHE A 147 6.67 -3.59 -1.63
N GLN A 148 5.78 -4.54 -1.85
CA GLN A 148 5.91 -5.56 -2.89
C GLN A 148 4.60 -5.64 -3.66
N LEU A 149 4.71 -5.61 -4.98
CA LEU A 149 3.62 -5.78 -5.93
C LEU A 149 3.94 -6.95 -6.84
N ALA A 150 2.98 -7.84 -7.03
CA ALA A 150 3.03 -8.86 -8.06
C ALA A 150 1.76 -8.77 -8.90
N VAL A 151 1.92 -8.74 -10.23
CA VAL A 151 0.84 -8.77 -11.22
C VAL A 151 1.19 -9.85 -12.24
N GLY A 152 0.45 -10.93 -12.25
CA GLY A 152 0.81 -12.13 -12.98
C GLY A 152 2.22 -12.62 -12.61
N ASN A 153 3.12 -12.71 -13.60
CA ASN A 153 4.52 -13.13 -13.40
C ASN A 153 5.47 -11.97 -13.02
N ASN A 154 5.02 -10.74 -13.07
CA ASN A 154 5.85 -9.57 -12.81
C ASN A 154 5.87 -9.26 -11.30
N LYS A 155 7.08 -9.03 -10.76
CA LYS A 155 7.26 -8.68 -9.35
C LYS A 155 8.08 -7.40 -9.25
N THR A 156 7.58 -6.46 -8.47
CA THR A 156 8.25 -5.20 -8.16
C THR A 156 8.37 -5.05 -6.65
N SER A 157 9.50 -4.59 -6.18
CA SER A 157 9.73 -4.31 -4.76
C SER A 157 10.37 -2.95 -4.58
N LEU A 158 9.87 -2.21 -3.59
CA LEU A 158 10.39 -0.92 -3.17
C LEU A 158 10.66 -0.96 -1.67
N GLU A 159 11.87 -0.62 -1.25
CA GLU A 159 12.23 -0.44 0.15
C GLU A 159 12.45 1.05 0.44
N LEU A 160 11.76 1.55 1.47
CA LEU A 160 11.94 2.89 2.02
C LEU A 160 12.54 2.74 3.41
N LYS A 161 13.71 3.35 3.63
CA LYS A 161 14.34 3.42 4.95
C LYS A 161 14.34 4.85 5.46
N PHE A 162 13.80 5.03 6.67
CA PHE A 162 13.75 6.34 7.31
C PHE A 162 15.06 6.58 8.07
N LEU A 163 15.77 7.62 7.67
CA LEU A 163 17.01 8.07 8.35
C LEU A 163 16.70 9.07 9.45
N LYS A 164 15.67 9.89 9.25
CA LYS A 164 15.19 10.90 10.19
C LYS A 164 13.70 11.11 9.96
N ILE A 165 12.96 11.31 11.03
CA ILE A 165 11.55 11.67 11.00
C ILE A 165 11.36 12.81 12.01
N ASP A 166 10.79 13.89 11.54
CA ASP A 166 10.33 15.00 12.37
C ASP A 166 8.80 15.02 12.32
N PHE A 167 8.13 15.10 13.46
CA PHE A 167 6.68 15.13 13.57
C PHE A 167 6.21 16.55 13.88
N ASP A 168 5.06 16.89 13.33
CA ASP A 168 4.32 18.13 13.66
C ASP A 168 5.15 19.40 13.47
N VAL A 169 6.12 19.38 12.55
CA VAL A 169 6.94 20.54 12.19
C VAL A 169 6.31 21.26 10.98
N PRO A 170 6.30 22.60 10.96
CA PRO A 170 5.90 23.34 9.77
C PRO A 170 6.88 23.03 8.65
N LEU A 171 6.37 22.48 7.56
CA LEU A 171 7.17 22.12 6.40
C LEU A 171 6.80 23.02 5.24
N GLU A 172 7.75 23.84 4.81
CA GLU A 172 7.67 24.51 3.52
C GLU A 172 8.30 23.59 2.46
N PRO A 173 7.52 22.91 1.61
CA PRO A 173 8.05 22.02 0.61
C PRO A 173 8.79 22.82 -0.46
N ASN A 174 10.08 23.05 -0.27
CA ASN A 174 10.93 23.71 -1.26
C ASN A 174 11.43 22.68 -2.29
N PHE A 175 10.53 22.24 -3.15
CA PHE A 175 10.84 21.27 -4.18
C PHE A 175 11.20 21.98 -5.48
N LYS A 176 12.51 22.21 -5.70
CA LYS A 176 13.04 22.82 -6.94
C LYS A 176 13.69 21.77 -7.81
N ILE A 177 13.22 21.65 -9.04
CA ILE A 177 13.86 20.82 -10.06
C ILE A 177 14.90 21.68 -10.77
N SER A 178 16.16 21.27 -10.74
CA SER A 178 17.21 21.97 -11.46
C SER A 178 16.99 21.87 -12.98
N PRO A 179 17.19 22.96 -13.74
CA PRO A 179 17.12 22.92 -15.22
C PRO A 179 18.10 21.92 -15.87
N LYS A 180 19.11 21.49 -15.11
CA LYS A 180 20.12 20.51 -15.57
C LYS A 180 19.63 19.05 -15.48
N PHE A 181 18.45 18.81 -14.88
CA PHE A 181 17.94 17.46 -14.71
C PHE A 181 17.08 17.07 -15.91
N LYS A 182 17.22 15.82 -16.34
CA LYS A 182 16.41 15.26 -17.42
C LYS A 182 15.14 14.64 -16.88
N ARG A 183 14.01 14.96 -17.51
CA ARG A 183 12.74 14.30 -17.23
C ARG A 183 12.81 12.86 -17.73
N ILE A 184 12.32 11.93 -16.92
CA ILE A 184 12.07 10.52 -17.29
C ILE A 184 10.58 10.28 -17.30
N GLU A 185 10.13 9.47 -18.24
CA GLU A 185 8.75 9.01 -18.38
C GLU A 185 8.49 7.73 -17.57
#